data_f4395cbf029d0cb1f30a9ac81b002b2b
#
_entry.id   f4395cbf029d0cb1f30a9ac81b002b2b
#
_cell.length_a   1.000
_cell.length_b   1.000
_cell.length_c   1.000
_cell.angle_alpha   90.00
_cell.angle_beta   90.00
_cell.angle_gamma   90.00
#
_symmetry.space_group_name_H-M   'P 1'
#
loop_
_entity.id
_entity.type
_entity.pdbx_description
1 polymer ?
#
loop_
_entity_poly.entity_id
_entity_poly.type
_entity_poly.pdbx_seq_one_letter_code
_entity_poly.pdbx_strand_id
1 'polypeptide(L)'
;MGSIKVAINGFGTIGKRVADAVDAQDDMEVVGVTKTGPSFGCDLAVKRGFPLYCTFDDQDRIEQFSENGYDCKGGISELLAASDIVVDCSPGKMGGDNLEKYQSAGVKYIFQGGEKHELTGLSYTSSANHKENLNAQGT
;
A
#
# COMPACT_ATOMS: atom_id res chain seq x y z
N MET A 1 12.26 -7.22 18.58
CA MET A 1 10.99 -6.66 18.07
C MET A 1 10.83 -7.03 16.61
N GLY A 2 9.64 -7.38 16.19
CA GLY A 2 9.37 -7.65 14.77
C GLY A 2 9.41 -6.37 13.94
N SER A 3 9.66 -6.52 12.63
CA SER A 3 9.59 -5.41 11.68
C SER A 3 8.16 -4.88 11.54
N ILE A 4 8.03 -3.60 11.26
CA ILE A 4 6.76 -2.98 10.89
C ILE A 4 6.38 -3.46 9.49
N LYS A 5 5.21 -4.05 9.37
CA LYS A 5 4.69 -4.61 8.10
C LYS A 5 4.00 -3.54 7.28
N VAL A 6 4.62 -3.16 6.18
CA VAL A 6 4.15 -2.06 5.32
C VAL A 6 3.59 -2.61 4.01
N ALA A 7 2.34 -2.27 3.73
CA ALA A 7 1.72 -2.49 2.42
C ALA A 7 1.83 -1.24 1.56
N ILE A 8 2.08 -1.43 0.28
CA ILE A 8 2.10 -0.33 -0.72
C ILE A 8 0.92 -0.54 -1.66
N ASN A 9 -0.11 0.27 -1.49
CA ASN A 9 -1.27 0.22 -2.38
C ASN A 9 -1.06 1.14 -3.59
N GLY A 10 -0.70 0.54 -4.70
CA GLY A 10 -0.36 1.22 -5.95
C GLY A 10 1.15 1.22 -6.22
N PHE A 11 1.62 0.22 -6.95
CA PHE A 11 3.04 0.07 -7.33
C PHE A 11 3.32 0.75 -8.67
N GLY A 12 3.07 2.06 -8.71
CA GLY A 12 3.38 2.96 -9.82
C GLY A 12 4.66 3.75 -9.58
N THR A 13 4.77 4.93 -10.15
CA THR A 13 5.99 5.76 -10.06
C THR A 13 6.34 6.13 -8.61
N ILE A 14 5.36 6.54 -7.83
CA ILE A 14 5.57 6.90 -6.41
C ILE A 14 5.70 5.63 -5.56
N GLY A 15 4.81 4.66 -5.76
CA GLY A 15 4.79 3.43 -4.97
C GLY A 15 6.10 2.64 -5.03
N LYS A 16 6.75 2.59 -6.20
CA LYS A 16 8.06 1.96 -6.35
C LYS A 16 9.12 2.60 -5.46
N ARG A 17 9.14 3.93 -5.41
CA ARG A 17 10.11 4.68 -4.60
C ARG A 17 9.83 4.54 -3.11
N VAL A 18 8.56 4.54 -2.73
CA VAL A 18 8.16 4.31 -1.33
C VAL A 18 8.55 2.90 -0.90
N ALA A 19 8.27 1.89 -1.73
CA ALA A 19 8.65 0.50 -1.44
C ALA A 19 10.17 0.35 -1.27
N ASP A 20 10.96 0.96 -2.14
CA ASP A 20 12.43 0.93 -2.02
C ASP A 20 12.91 1.63 -0.74
N ALA A 21 12.29 2.74 -0.37
CA ALA A 21 12.64 3.46 0.85
C ALA A 21 12.29 2.64 2.12
N VAL A 22 11.17 1.95 2.11
CA VAL A 22 10.77 1.04 3.20
C VAL A 22 11.73 -0.15 3.29
N ASP A 23 12.05 -0.77 2.16
CA ASP A 23 12.95 -1.93 2.09
C ASP A 23 14.36 -1.60 2.58
N ALA A 24 14.76 -0.35 2.46
CA ALA A 24 16.05 0.14 2.97
C ALA A 24 16.10 0.35 4.49
N GLN A 25 14.97 0.22 5.20
CA GLN A 25 14.90 0.39 6.65
C GLN A 25 15.07 -0.95 7.37
N ASP A 26 15.85 -0.97 8.45
CA ASP A 26 16.11 -2.19 9.24
C ASP A 26 14.90 -2.62 10.09
N ASP A 27 13.98 -1.71 10.37
CA ASP A 27 12.81 -1.91 11.24
C ASP A 27 11.48 -2.04 10.48
N MET A 28 11.53 -2.12 9.17
CA MET A 28 10.35 -2.23 8.30
C MET A 28 10.53 -3.32 7.26
N GLU A 29 9.41 -3.86 6.79
CA GLU A 29 9.40 -4.79 5.65
C GLU A 29 8.21 -4.49 4.73
N VAL A 30 8.43 -4.60 3.43
CA VAL A 30 7.35 -4.54 2.43
C VAL A 30 6.66 -5.89 2.39
N VAL A 31 5.46 -5.99 2.97
CA VAL A 31 4.71 -7.26 2.99
C VAL A 31 3.89 -7.48 1.72
N GLY A 32 3.75 -6.47 0.90
CA GLY A 32 3.12 -6.59 -0.41
C GLY A 32 2.94 -5.26 -1.11
N VAL A 33 2.83 -5.35 -2.42
CA VAL A 33 2.52 -4.22 -3.31
C VAL A 33 1.33 -4.59 -4.18
N THR A 34 0.53 -3.61 -4.59
CA THR A 34 -0.63 -3.88 -5.44
C THR A 34 -0.46 -3.38 -6.86
N LYS A 35 -1.08 -4.11 -7.79
CA LYS A 35 -1.26 -3.71 -9.18
C LYS A 35 -2.71 -3.98 -9.60
N THR A 36 -3.22 -3.19 -10.52
CA THR A 36 -4.59 -3.35 -11.04
C THR A 36 -4.72 -4.53 -12.01
N GLY A 37 -3.60 -4.96 -12.59
CA GLY A 37 -3.52 -6.07 -13.54
C GLY A 37 -2.08 -6.34 -13.93
N PRO A 38 -1.84 -7.42 -14.71
CA PRO A 38 -0.51 -7.75 -15.21
C PRO A 38 0.11 -6.61 -16.02
N SER A 39 1.35 -6.28 -15.73
CA SER A 39 2.09 -5.23 -16.43
C SER A 39 3.58 -5.35 -16.15
N PHE A 40 4.40 -4.60 -16.87
CA PHE A 40 5.85 -4.54 -16.63
C PHE A 40 6.21 -4.20 -15.17
N GLY A 41 5.36 -3.42 -14.49
CA GLY A 41 5.56 -3.14 -13.06
C GLY A 41 5.54 -4.38 -12.17
N CYS A 42 4.87 -5.46 -12.59
CA CYS A 42 4.89 -6.74 -11.89
C CYS A 42 6.26 -7.41 -11.93
N ASP A 43 6.96 -7.33 -13.06
CA ASP A 43 8.33 -7.86 -13.19
C ASP A 43 9.27 -7.20 -12.20
N LEU A 44 9.12 -5.90 -12.00
CA LEU A 44 9.93 -5.14 -11.06
C LEU A 44 9.65 -5.55 -9.61
N ALA A 45 8.37 -5.76 -9.25
CA ALA A 45 8.00 -6.25 -7.92
C ALA A 45 8.60 -7.63 -7.65
N VAL A 46 8.48 -8.55 -8.61
CA VAL A 46 9.07 -9.89 -8.54
C VAL A 46 10.60 -9.82 -8.39
N LYS A 47 11.25 -9.00 -9.21
CA LYS A 47 12.71 -8.82 -9.16
C LYS A 47 13.21 -8.33 -7.81
N ARG A 48 12.43 -7.47 -7.14
CA ARG A 48 12.75 -6.95 -5.81
C ARG A 48 12.32 -7.87 -4.67
N GLY A 49 11.62 -8.95 -4.97
CA GLY A 49 11.14 -9.89 -3.96
C GLY A 49 9.92 -9.38 -3.19
N PHE A 50 9.21 -8.38 -3.70
CA PHE A 50 7.99 -7.89 -3.08
C PHE A 50 6.80 -8.78 -3.45
N PRO A 51 6.04 -9.31 -2.46
CA PRO A 51 4.82 -10.06 -2.74
C PRO A 51 3.80 -9.23 -3.52
N LEU A 52 3.21 -9.81 -4.55
CA LEU A 52 2.29 -9.14 -5.46
C LEU A 52 0.84 -9.44 -5.09
N TYR A 53 0.02 -8.40 -5.00
CA TYR A 53 -1.41 -8.47 -4.74
C TYR A 53 -2.19 -7.70 -5.80
N CYS A 54 -3.47 -8.06 -5.98
CA CYS A 54 -4.38 -7.28 -6.80
C CYS A 54 -4.93 -6.10 -6.00
N THR A 55 -5.03 -4.93 -6.64
CA THR A 55 -5.63 -3.73 -6.04
C THR A 55 -7.11 -3.94 -5.66
N PHE A 56 -7.76 -4.91 -6.27
CA PHE A 56 -9.17 -5.23 -6.06
C PHE A 56 -9.35 -6.64 -5.51
N ASP A 57 -10.38 -6.83 -4.69
CA ASP A 57 -10.83 -8.15 -4.25
C ASP A 57 -11.72 -8.78 -5.33
N ASP A 58 -11.12 -9.03 -6.49
CA ASP A 58 -11.78 -9.54 -7.69
C ASP A 58 -11.04 -10.78 -8.18
N GLN A 59 -11.70 -11.94 -8.05
CA GLN A 59 -11.09 -13.24 -8.35
C GLN A 59 -10.67 -13.32 -9.83
N ASP A 60 -11.45 -12.79 -10.75
CA ASP A 60 -11.13 -12.84 -12.18
C ASP A 60 -9.85 -12.02 -12.48
N ARG A 61 -9.68 -10.87 -11.82
CA ARG A 61 -8.46 -10.07 -11.94
C ARG A 61 -7.25 -10.75 -11.31
N ILE A 62 -7.44 -11.41 -10.18
CA ILE A 62 -6.37 -12.16 -9.52
C ILE A 62 -5.90 -13.30 -10.43
N GLU A 63 -6.82 -14.02 -11.06
CA GLU A 63 -6.51 -15.11 -12.00
C GLU A 63 -5.74 -14.60 -13.23
N GLN A 64 -6.02 -13.40 -13.73
CA GLN A 64 -5.29 -12.81 -14.84
C GLN A 64 -3.78 -12.69 -14.57
N PHE A 65 -3.37 -12.45 -13.32
CA PHE A 65 -1.96 -12.45 -12.96
C PHE A 65 -1.33 -13.82 -13.17
N SER A 66 -2.00 -14.88 -12.70
CA SER A 66 -1.52 -16.26 -12.87
C SER A 66 -1.44 -16.66 -14.34
N GLU A 67 -2.42 -16.29 -15.15
CA GLU A 67 -2.44 -16.52 -16.58
C GLU A 67 -1.27 -15.86 -17.31
N ASN A 68 -0.73 -14.78 -16.77
CA ASN A 68 0.43 -14.05 -17.30
C ASN A 68 1.74 -14.40 -16.58
N GLY A 69 1.74 -15.46 -15.77
CA GLY A 69 2.95 -16.00 -15.14
C GLY A 69 3.36 -15.31 -13.83
N TYR A 70 2.49 -14.51 -13.22
CA TYR A 70 2.75 -13.85 -11.94
C TYR A 70 2.05 -14.56 -10.79
N ASP A 71 2.77 -14.72 -9.67
CA ASP A 71 2.21 -15.25 -8.43
C ASP A 71 1.53 -14.13 -7.63
N CYS A 72 0.25 -13.92 -7.88
CA CYS A 72 -0.57 -12.97 -7.13
C CYS A 72 -1.10 -13.65 -5.86
N LYS A 73 -0.77 -13.11 -4.70
CA LYS A 73 -1.10 -13.70 -3.39
C LYS A 73 -2.57 -13.53 -2.98
N GLY A 74 -3.28 -12.61 -3.62
CA GLY A 74 -4.68 -12.33 -3.31
C GLY A 74 -5.07 -10.90 -3.66
N GLY A 75 -6.18 -10.43 -3.10
CA GLY A 75 -6.66 -9.06 -3.25
C GLY A 75 -6.19 -8.13 -2.14
N ILE A 76 -6.66 -6.88 -2.20
CA ILE A 76 -6.29 -5.84 -1.24
C ILE A 76 -6.65 -6.23 0.21
N SER A 77 -7.79 -6.85 0.43
CA SER A 77 -8.23 -7.23 1.78
C SER A 77 -7.27 -8.22 2.46
N GLU A 78 -6.73 -9.17 1.70
CA GLU A 78 -5.74 -10.12 2.22
C GLU A 78 -4.41 -9.42 2.54
N LEU A 79 -4.00 -8.47 1.71
CA LEU A 79 -2.80 -7.67 1.96
C LEU A 79 -2.96 -6.83 3.23
N LEU A 80 -4.09 -6.16 3.40
CA LEU A 80 -4.36 -5.34 4.59
C LEU A 80 -4.38 -6.19 5.87
N ALA A 81 -4.92 -7.40 5.82
CA ALA A 81 -4.92 -8.33 6.96
C ALA A 81 -3.51 -8.73 7.39
N ALA A 82 -2.54 -8.69 6.49
CA ALA A 82 -1.14 -9.02 6.74
C ALA A 82 -0.28 -7.79 7.12
N SER A 83 -0.87 -6.61 7.22
CA SER A 83 -0.14 -5.33 7.33
C SER A 83 -0.40 -4.63 8.65
N ASP A 84 0.58 -3.85 9.11
CA ASP A 84 0.42 -2.91 10.22
C ASP A 84 0.03 -1.52 9.71
N ILE A 85 0.56 -1.13 8.57
CA ILE A 85 0.31 0.16 7.93
C ILE A 85 0.28 0.02 6.42
N VAL A 86 -0.56 0.81 5.77
CA VAL A 86 -0.61 0.92 4.31
C VAL A 86 -0.24 2.33 3.87
N VAL A 87 0.63 2.41 2.85
CA VAL A 87 0.90 3.66 2.15
C VAL A 87 0.12 3.63 0.84
N ASP A 88 -0.85 4.53 0.71
CA ASP A 88 -1.67 4.65 -0.49
C ASP A 88 -0.95 5.53 -1.51
N CYS A 89 -0.50 4.89 -2.58
CA CYS A 89 0.16 5.52 -3.72
C CYS A 89 -0.69 5.35 -5.00
N SER A 90 -1.99 5.08 -4.83
CA SER A 90 -2.91 4.93 -5.95
C SER A 90 -3.15 6.26 -6.68
N PRO A 91 -3.59 6.23 -7.94
CA PRO A 91 -3.92 7.45 -8.68
C PRO A 91 -5.01 8.27 -7.97
N GLY A 92 -4.95 9.58 -8.11
CA GLY A 92 -5.84 10.52 -7.45
C GLY A 92 -7.32 10.17 -7.57
N LYS A 93 -8.08 10.48 -6.52
CA LYS A 93 -9.51 10.24 -6.34
C LYS A 93 -9.92 8.80 -5.97
N MET A 94 -8.99 7.86 -5.87
CA MET A 94 -9.29 6.53 -5.34
C MET A 94 -9.24 6.48 -3.80
N GLY A 95 -8.67 7.49 -3.16
CA GLY A 95 -8.46 7.53 -1.71
C GLY A 95 -9.75 7.43 -0.90
N GLY A 96 -10.85 8.04 -1.35
CA GLY A 96 -12.13 7.97 -0.66
C GLY A 96 -12.65 6.54 -0.52
N ASP A 97 -12.61 5.77 -1.59
CA ASP A 97 -13.01 4.36 -1.59
C ASP A 97 -12.03 3.49 -0.78
N ASN A 98 -10.76 3.81 -0.84
CA ASN A 98 -9.72 3.08 -0.12
C ASN A 98 -9.75 3.37 1.40
N LEU A 99 -10.09 4.59 1.81
CA LEU A 99 -10.17 4.98 3.21
C LEU A 99 -11.10 4.05 4.02
N GLU A 100 -12.27 3.78 3.49
CA GLU A 100 -13.23 2.89 4.14
C GLU A 100 -12.67 1.47 4.32
N LYS A 101 -11.96 0.97 3.31
CA LYS A 101 -11.29 -0.34 3.39
C LYS A 101 -10.23 -0.37 4.47
N TYR A 102 -9.42 0.68 4.58
CA TYR A 102 -8.36 0.77 5.59
C TYR A 102 -8.93 0.86 7.00
N GLN A 103 -9.97 1.67 7.20
CA GLN A 103 -10.65 1.80 8.48
C GLN A 103 -11.30 0.48 8.90
N SER A 104 -11.97 -0.20 7.99
CA SER A 104 -12.61 -1.49 8.23
C SER A 104 -11.59 -2.58 8.58
N ALA A 105 -10.41 -2.54 7.97
CA ALA A 105 -9.32 -3.47 8.25
C ALA A 105 -8.57 -3.15 9.56
N GLY A 106 -8.78 -1.98 10.14
CA GLY A 106 -8.10 -1.54 11.36
C GLY A 106 -6.61 -1.24 11.19
N VAL A 107 -6.14 -1.05 9.96
CA VAL A 107 -4.74 -0.71 9.66
C VAL A 107 -4.52 0.80 9.74
N LYS A 108 -3.30 1.21 10.04
CA LYS A 108 -2.87 2.60 9.88
C LYS A 108 -2.68 2.91 8.40
N TYR A 109 -2.86 4.17 8.02
CA TYR A 109 -2.75 4.54 6.61
C TYR A 109 -2.09 5.91 6.42
N ILE A 110 -1.38 6.04 5.29
CA ILE A 110 -0.78 7.29 4.82
C ILE A 110 -1.17 7.44 3.34
N PHE A 111 -1.79 8.57 3.00
CA PHE A 111 -2.08 8.92 1.62
C PHE A 111 -0.94 9.77 1.03
N GLN A 112 -0.30 9.25 0.00
CA GLN A 112 0.79 9.91 -0.73
C GLN A 112 0.33 10.54 -2.05
N GLY A 113 -0.94 10.38 -2.39
CA GLY A 113 -1.50 10.90 -3.64
C GLY A 113 -1.97 12.35 -3.53
N GLY A 114 -2.65 12.81 -4.56
CA GLY A 114 -3.27 14.14 -4.63
C GLY A 114 -4.61 14.23 -3.90
N GLU A 115 -4.76 13.53 -2.79
CA GLU A 115 -6.00 13.54 -2.02
C GLU A 115 -6.18 14.86 -1.28
N LYS A 116 -7.44 15.24 -1.08
CA LYS A 116 -7.74 16.46 -0.34
C LYS A 116 -7.51 16.27 1.16
N HIS A 117 -7.02 17.31 1.82
CA HIS A 117 -6.81 17.32 3.27
C HIS A 117 -8.04 16.84 4.06
N GLU A 118 -9.23 17.18 3.62
CA GLU A 118 -10.48 16.82 4.28
C GLU A 118 -10.72 15.31 4.35
N LEU A 119 -10.05 14.51 3.52
CA LEU A 119 -10.20 13.05 3.51
C LEU A 119 -9.84 12.43 4.87
N THR A 120 -8.73 12.87 5.44
CA THR A 120 -8.25 12.38 6.75
C THR A 120 -8.36 13.46 7.85
N GLY A 121 -8.48 14.72 7.48
CA GLY A 121 -8.44 15.86 8.39
C GLY A 121 -7.05 16.13 8.96
N LEU A 122 -6.02 15.45 8.47
CA LEU A 122 -4.67 15.52 8.98
C LEU A 122 -3.64 15.53 7.85
N SER A 123 -2.71 16.48 7.93
CA SER A 123 -1.51 16.49 7.10
C SER A 123 -0.29 16.34 8.00
N TYR A 124 0.59 15.41 7.67
CA TYR A 124 1.71 15.04 8.51
C TYR A 124 3.05 15.48 7.90
N THR A 125 3.89 16.06 8.75
CA THR A 125 5.30 16.33 8.44
C THR A 125 6.13 16.04 9.68
N SER A 126 7.05 15.08 9.59
CA SER A 126 7.81 14.59 10.76
C SER A 126 8.56 15.69 11.52
N SER A 127 9.07 16.68 10.83
CA SER A 127 9.79 17.81 11.44
C SER A 127 8.89 18.88 12.07
N ALA A 128 7.59 18.90 11.71
CA ALA A 128 6.68 19.96 12.13
C ALA A 128 5.65 19.51 13.19
N ASN A 129 5.01 18.38 13.00
CA ASN A 129 3.85 17.97 13.82
C ASN A 129 3.86 16.51 14.27
N HIS A 130 5.05 15.90 14.38
CA HIS A 130 5.17 14.50 14.79
C HIS A 130 4.52 14.19 16.14
N LYS A 131 4.83 15.00 17.16
CA LYS A 131 4.33 14.75 18.53
C LYS A 131 2.81 14.83 18.63
N GLU A 132 2.19 15.72 17.89
CA GLU A 132 0.75 15.97 17.89
C GLU A 132 -0.03 14.82 17.24
N ASN A 133 0.64 14.07 16.38
CA ASN A 133 0.02 13.04 15.55
C ASN A 133 0.42 11.59 15.90
N LEU A 134 1.07 11.38 17.05
CA LEU A 134 1.54 10.05 17.48
C LEU A 134 0.41 9.00 17.57
N ASN A 135 -0.80 9.41 17.86
CA ASN A 135 -1.95 8.52 18.02
C ASN A 135 -2.90 8.54 16.82
N ALA A 136 -2.53 9.20 15.71
CA ALA A 136 -3.37 9.23 14.53
C ALA A 136 -3.45 7.84 13.87
N GLN A 137 -4.64 7.46 13.41
CA GLN A 137 -4.82 6.23 12.62
C GLN A 137 -4.25 6.42 11.22
N GLY A 138 -4.34 7.62 10.67
CA GLY A 138 -3.82 7.89 9.34
C GLY A 138 -3.77 9.38 8.98
N THR A 139 -3.14 9.66 7.87
CA THR A 139 -2.89 10.98 7.33
C THR A 139 -2.93 10.98 5.80
#